data_6ea3b9ca17021f81a6862486489d263e
#
_entry.id   6ea3b9ca17021f81a6862486489d263e
#
_cell.length_a   1.000
_cell.length_b   1.000
_cell.length_c   1.000
_cell.angle_alpha   90.00
_cell.angle_beta   90.00
_cell.angle_gamma   90.00
#
_symmetry.space_group_name_H-M   'P 1'
#
loop_
_entity.id
_entity.type
_entity.pdbx_description
1 polymer ?
#
loop_
_entity_poly.entity_id
_entity_poly.type
_entity_poly.pdbx_seq_one_letter_code
_entity_poly.pdbx_strand_id
1 'polypeptide(L)'
;MRKLSCLLFPMVLIGCSYFSPDYQKPELNTPSHWNATNTNLAPISESLPYLAWWQKFNDPELNRVIESGLKNNVNIEAAKANLEAAQGQLLTVKLNWIPFFSVFGGYVNGSSQNSFTPIGNLGVVNNTGAFFALLPTYAINVFTNYTLQKQAGYNVDAAKNAELSVRLAVIGQVTGAYFANLAQIRLVEQFTELHNDLGELTAISQAMDKRGLANQLSVDELKSKQQLVAGQLALAKKNLTATQNALRYLLNQTPGEVKSTNKFAAINPNQVIPGNLPVSVLAGRPDVMKAEDQLKAANE
;
A
#
# COMPACT_ATOMS: atom_id res chain seq x y z
N MET A 1 -31.31 41.63 -40.97
CA MET A 1 -30.69 41.53 -39.65
C MET A 1 -30.93 40.22 -38.89
N ARG A 2 -31.88 39.34 -39.29
CA ARG A 2 -32.21 38.05 -38.61
C ARG A 2 -31.23 36.91 -38.93
N LYS A 3 -30.42 36.96 -39.98
CA LYS A 3 -29.46 35.88 -40.36
C LYS A 3 -28.09 35.99 -39.72
N LEU A 4 -27.74 37.11 -39.10
CA LEU A 4 -26.43 37.33 -38.45
C LEU A 4 -26.41 36.78 -37.03
N SER A 5 -27.59 36.62 -36.36
CA SER A 5 -27.71 36.13 -34.98
C SER A 5 -27.48 34.64 -34.85
N CYS A 6 -27.72 33.84 -35.91
CA CYS A 6 -27.49 32.39 -35.89
C CYS A 6 -26.04 31.96 -36.07
N LEU A 7 -25.18 32.85 -36.60
CA LEU A 7 -23.75 32.54 -36.78
C LEU A 7 -22.89 32.87 -35.54
N LEU A 8 -23.39 33.73 -34.65
CA LEU A 8 -22.69 34.06 -33.39
C LEU A 8 -22.90 33.03 -32.29
N PHE A 9 -23.98 32.22 -32.36
CA PHE A 9 -24.25 31.20 -31.32
C PHE A 9 -23.29 30.01 -31.31
N PRO A 10 -22.81 29.44 -32.44
CA PRO A 10 -21.80 28.37 -32.41
C PRO A 10 -20.40 28.85 -32.02
N MET A 11 -20.09 30.15 -32.17
CA MET A 11 -18.75 30.68 -31.88
C MET A 11 -18.47 30.82 -30.36
N VAL A 12 -19.54 30.94 -29.56
CA VAL A 12 -19.44 30.99 -28.08
C VAL A 12 -19.22 29.59 -27.49
N LEU A 13 -19.62 28.53 -28.18
CA LEU A 13 -19.43 27.15 -27.71
C LEU A 13 -18.00 26.61 -27.91
N ILE A 14 -17.19 27.22 -28.78
CA ILE A 14 -15.83 26.79 -29.08
C ILE A 14 -14.85 27.35 -28.02
N GLY A 15 -15.22 28.40 -27.28
CA GLY A 15 -14.35 29.05 -26.29
C GLY A 15 -14.08 28.27 -25.01
N CYS A 16 -14.93 27.31 -24.65
CA CYS A 16 -14.82 26.60 -23.36
C CYS A 16 -13.79 25.46 -23.33
N SER A 17 -13.42 24.88 -24.46
CA SER A 17 -12.41 23.81 -24.50
C SER A 17 -10.97 24.35 -24.45
N TYR A 18 -10.78 25.65 -24.54
CA TYR A 18 -9.44 26.29 -24.53
C TYR A 18 -8.89 26.57 -23.12
N PHE A 19 -9.73 26.40 -22.08
CA PHE A 19 -9.36 26.75 -20.71
C PHE A 19 -8.84 25.57 -19.87
N SER A 20 -8.94 24.34 -20.36
CA SER A 20 -8.31 23.18 -19.70
C SER A 20 -7.33 22.54 -20.70
N PRO A 21 -6.02 22.77 -20.54
CA PRO A 21 -5.04 22.09 -21.40
C PRO A 21 -5.08 20.59 -21.17
N ASP A 22 -5.04 19.82 -22.25
CA ASP A 22 -4.95 18.36 -22.17
C ASP A 22 -3.68 17.97 -21.40
N TYR A 23 -3.84 17.03 -20.47
CA TYR A 23 -2.70 16.50 -19.75
C TYR A 23 -1.66 15.88 -20.71
N GLN A 24 -0.45 16.40 -20.67
CA GLN A 24 0.68 15.81 -21.37
C GLN A 24 1.64 15.19 -20.35
N LYS A 25 1.93 13.90 -20.54
CA LYS A 25 2.89 13.20 -19.69
C LYS A 25 4.28 13.82 -19.84
N PRO A 26 4.92 14.26 -18.75
CA PRO A 26 6.29 14.78 -18.82
C PRO A 26 7.24 13.69 -19.32
N GLU A 27 8.10 14.04 -20.26
CA GLU A 27 9.19 13.16 -20.68
C GLU A 27 10.20 13.03 -19.55
N LEU A 28 10.40 11.82 -19.06
CA LEU A 28 11.44 11.54 -18.08
C LEU A 28 12.80 11.44 -18.82
N ASN A 29 13.68 12.40 -18.56
CA ASN A 29 15.05 12.41 -19.09
C ASN A 29 15.89 11.38 -18.31
N THR A 30 15.58 10.11 -18.47
CA THR A 30 16.24 8.99 -17.80
C THR A 30 17.27 8.35 -18.71
N PRO A 31 18.47 8.00 -18.21
CA PRO A 31 19.45 7.24 -18.98
C PRO A 31 18.85 5.93 -19.50
N SER A 32 19.14 5.59 -20.74
CA SER A 32 18.63 4.35 -21.36
C SER A 32 19.18 3.07 -20.73
N HIS A 33 20.24 3.16 -19.95
CA HIS A 33 20.94 2.04 -19.33
C HIS A 33 21.38 2.37 -17.91
N TRP A 34 21.30 1.39 -17.02
CA TRP A 34 21.92 1.47 -15.70
C TRP A 34 23.43 1.29 -15.83
N ASN A 35 24.20 2.02 -15.02
CA ASN A 35 25.67 1.85 -14.96
C ASN A 35 26.11 0.51 -14.31
N ALA A 36 25.31 -0.54 -14.39
CA ALA A 36 25.62 -1.85 -13.84
C ALA A 36 26.46 -2.65 -14.82
N THR A 37 27.58 -3.16 -14.39
CA THR A 37 28.65 -3.80 -15.18
C THR A 37 28.28 -5.18 -15.75
N ASN A 38 27.08 -5.72 -15.51
CA ASN A 38 26.65 -7.04 -15.98
C ASN A 38 25.56 -6.94 -17.05
N THR A 39 26.00 -6.90 -18.31
CA THR A 39 25.17 -6.71 -19.51
C THR A 39 24.52 -7.98 -20.07
N ASN A 40 24.67 -9.14 -19.44
CA ASN A 40 24.28 -10.44 -20.04
C ASN A 40 22.92 -11.00 -19.58
N LEU A 41 22.10 -10.22 -18.90
CA LEU A 41 20.77 -10.67 -18.47
C LEU A 41 19.70 -10.17 -19.45
N ALA A 42 18.86 -11.08 -19.94
CA ALA A 42 17.73 -10.75 -20.81
C ALA A 42 16.80 -9.73 -20.16
N PRO A 43 16.25 -8.76 -20.92
CA PRO A 43 15.29 -7.79 -20.39
C PRO A 43 14.03 -8.52 -19.89
N ILE A 44 13.59 -8.18 -18.69
CA ILE A 44 12.33 -8.71 -18.14
C ILE A 44 11.19 -7.90 -18.73
N SER A 45 10.26 -8.58 -19.40
CA SER A 45 9.09 -7.97 -20.03
C SER A 45 7.92 -7.75 -19.05
N GLU A 46 8.02 -8.24 -17.81
CA GLU A 46 6.94 -8.15 -16.84
C GLU A 46 6.96 -6.82 -16.07
N SER A 47 5.78 -6.28 -15.81
CA SER A 47 5.65 -5.08 -14.99
C SER A 47 5.94 -5.39 -13.50
N LEU A 48 6.62 -4.47 -12.82
CA LEU A 48 7.05 -4.60 -11.41
C LEU A 48 5.98 -5.12 -10.43
N PRO A 49 4.70 -4.69 -10.50
CA PRO A 49 3.68 -5.11 -9.55
C PRO A 49 3.35 -6.61 -9.60
N TYR A 50 3.62 -7.25 -10.75
CA TYR A 50 3.31 -8.67 -10.99
C TYR A 50 4.55 -9.55 -10.95
N LEU A 51 5.75 -8.97 -10.82
CA LEU A 51 6.99 -9.72 -10.74
C LEU A 51 7.10 -10.40 -9.38
N ALA A 52 6.92 -11.71 -9.33
CA ALA A 52 7.10 -12.52 -8.13
C ALA A 52 8.61 -12.80 -7.87
N TRP A 53 9.41 -11.72 -7.75
CA TRP A 53 10.87 -11.79 -7.62
C TRP A 53 11.35 -12.63 -6.43
N TRP A 54 10.57 -12.71 -5.35
CA TRP A 54 10.89 -13.52 -4.17
C TRP A 54 10.88 -15.02 -4.45
N GLN A 55 10.18 -15.49 -5.47
CA GLN A 55 10.16 -16.91 -5.86
C GLN A 55 11.53 -17.37 -6.36
N LYS A 56 12.37 -16.45 -6.84
CA LYS A 56 13.74 -16.75 -7.27
C LYS A 56 14.66 -17.18 -6.14
N PHE A 57 14.28 -16.95 -4.87
CA PHE A 57 14.99 -17.49 -3.72
C PHE A 57 14.82 -19.00 -3.56
N ASN A 58 13.87 -19.62 -4.29
CA ASN A 58 13.53 -21.05 -4.19
C ASN A 58 13.25 -21.50 -2.74
N ASP A 59 12.62 -20.63 -1.98
CA ASP A 59 12.24 -20.84 -0.58
C ASP A 59 10.72 -20.98 -0.45
N PRO A 60 10.20 -22.22 -0.32
CA PRO A 60 8.75 -22.44 -0.20
C PRO A 60 8.15 -21.81 1.06
N GLU A 61 8.93 -21.68 2.14
CA GLU A 61 8.46 -21.04 3.36
C GLU A 61 8.33 -19.53 3.20
N LEU A 62 9.28 -18.88 2.55
CA LEU A 62 9.18 -17.47 2.16
C LEU A 62 7.93 -17.24 1.32
N ASN A 63 7.67 -18.09 0.30
CA ASN A 63 6.49 -17.97 -0.54
C ASN A 63 5.21 -18.02 0.30
N ARG A 64 5.09 -19.02 1.18
CA ARG A 64 3.93 -19.18 2.08
C ARG A 64 3.73 -17.97 3.01
N VAL A 65 4.82 -17.42 3.55
CA VAL A 65 4.76 -16.27 4.46
C VAL A 65 4.32 -15.02 3.70
N ILE A 66 4.84 -14.78 2.48
CA ILE A 66 4.42 -13.66 1.64
C ILE A 66 2.95 -13.79 1.22
N GLU A 67 2.50 -14.97 0.80
CA GLU A 67 1.10 -15.22 0.48
C GLU A 67 0.17 -14.95 1.67
N SER A 68 0.58 -15.39 2.86
CA SER A 68 -0.15 -15.10 4.10
C SER A 68 -0.20 -13.61 4.39
N GLY A 69 0.91 -12.88 4.21
CA GLY A 69 0.96 -11.43 4.35
C GLY A 69 0.04 -10.73 3.35
N LEU A 70 0.09 -11.10 2.08
CA LEU A 70 -0.77 -10.53 1.03
C LEU A 70 -2.26 -10.76 1.29
N LYS A 71 -2.60 -11.86 1.95
CA LYS A 71 -3.99 -12.22 2.27
C LYS A 71 -4.52 -11.52 3.53
N ASN A 72 -3.69 -11.40 4.56
CA ASN A 72 -4.16 -11.08 5.91
C ASN A 72 -3.67 -9.71 6.42
N ASN A 73 -2.78 -9.02 5.70
CA ASN A 73 -2.19 -7.77 6.18
C ASN A 73 -3.22 -6.64 6.22
N VAL A 74 -3.33 -5.98 7.38
CA VAL A 74 -4.32 -4.92 7.65
C VAL A 74 -4.14 -3.70 6.74
N ASN A 75 -2.90 -3.37 6.36
CA ASN A 75 -2.65 -2.24 5.45
C ASN A 75 -3.20 -2.50 4.05
N ILE A 76 -3.16 -3.75 3.58
CA ILE A 76 -3.77 -4.13 2.29
C ILE A 76 -5.29 -4.05 2.39
N GLU A 77 -5.87 -4.50 3.49
CA GLU A 77 -7.32 -4.41 3.73
C GLU A 77 -7.77 -2.94 3.76
N ALA A 78 -7.05 -2.08 4.47
CA ALA A 78 -7.30 -0.64 4.48
C ALA A 78 -7.18 0.00 3.09
N ALA A 79 -6.18 -0.40 2.29
CA ALA A 79 -6.02 0.10 0.92
C ALA A 79 -7.17 -0.34 0.01
N LYS A 80 -7.68 -1.58 0.15
CA LYS A 80 -8.89 -2.04 -0.56
C LYS A 80 -10.13 -1.26 -0.16
N ALA A 81 -10.33 -1.02 1.14
CA ALA A 81 -11.45 -0.20 1.60
C ALA A 81 -11.40 1.24 1.03
N ASN A 82 -10.21 1.83 0.92
CA ASN A 82 -10.04 3.13 0.27
C ASN A 82 -10.37 3.08 -1.24
N LEU A 83 -10.04 1.99 -1.93
CA LEU A 83 -10.45 1.78 -3.33
C LEU A 83 -11.97 1.66 -3.46
N GLU A 84 -12.61 0.89 -2.58
CA GLU A 84 -14.08 0.78 -2.55
C GLU A 84 -14.75 2.13 -2.26
N ALA A 85 -14.21 2.93 -1.36
CA ALA A 85 -14.68 4.29 -1.09
C ALA A 85 -14.58 5.19 -2.33
N ALA A 86 -13.46 5.13 -3.08
CA ALA A 86 -13.28 5.88 -4.32
C ALA A 86 -14.29 5.43 -5.41
N GLN A 87 -14.55 4.12 -5.51
CA GLN A 87 -15.56 3.56 -6.41
C GLN A 87 -16.98 4.03 -6.03
N GLY A 88 -17.29 4.06 -4.73
CA GLY A 88 -18.55 4.61 -4.21
C GLY A 88 -18.72 6.09 -4.56
N GLN A 89 -17.65 6.88 -4.45
CA GLN A 89 -17.65 8.29 -4.86
C GLN A 89 -17.90 8.44 -6.37
N LEU A 90 -17.26 7.63 -7.21
CA LEU A 90 -17.51 7.62 -8.64
C LEU A 90 -18.97 7.27 -8.95
N LEU A 91 -19.54 6.29 -8.23
CA LEU A 91 -20.95 5.92 -8.39
C LEU A 91 -21.86 7.10 -8.02
N THR A 92 -21.59 7.80 -6.91
CA THR A 92 -22.34 9.00 -6.50
C THR A 92 -22.34 10.05 -7.60
N VAL A 93 -21.17 10.34 -8.18
CA VAL A 93 -21.04 11.31 -9.28
C VAL A 93 -21.81 10.85 -10.54
N LYS A 94 -21.76 9.55 -10.86
CA LYS A 94 -22.55 8.98 -11.96
C LYS A 94 -24.07 9.11 -11.73
N LEU A 95 -24.53 9.02 -10.49
CA LEU A 95 -25.94 9.19 -10.14
C LEU A 95 -26.42 10.63 -10.31
N ASN A 96 -25.54 11.64 -10.37
CA ASN A 96 -25.91 13.03 -10.67
C ASN A 96 -26.56 13.21 -12.07
N TRP A 97 -26.42 12.20 -12.94
CA TRP A 97 -27.11 12.18 -14.23
C TRP A 97 -28.60 11.76 -14.13
N ILE A 98 -29.03 11.28 -12.96
CA ILE A 98 -30.38 10.82 -12.71
C ILE A 98 -31.14 11.90 -11.94
N PRO A 99 -32.36 12.31 -12.38
CA PRO A 99 -33.16 13.26 -11.63
C PRO A 99 -33.52 12.72 -10.24
N PHE A 100 -33.35 13.57 -9.22
CA PHE A 100 -33.74 13.26 -7.85
C PHE A 100 -35.22 13.60 -7.64
N PHE A 101 -35.95 12.68 -7.03
CA PHE A 101 -37.37 12.90 -6.70
C PHE A 101 -37.51 13.12 -5.21
N SER A 102 -38.01 14.28 -4.83
CA SER A 102 -38.35 14.59 -3.45
C SER A 102 -39.83 14.36 -3.21
N VAL A 103 -40.15 13.63 -2.15
CA VAL A 103 -41.51 13.41 -1.68
C VAL A 103 -41.79 14.35 -0.52
N PHE A 104 -42.77 15.20 -0.68
CA PHE A 104 -43.25 16.09 0.38
C PHE A 104 -44.66 15.69 0.75
N GLY A 105 -44.95 15.61 2.03
CA GLY A 105 -46.28 15.40 2.56
C GLY A 105 -46.58 16.34 3.70
N GLY A 106 -47.77 16.83 3.79
CA GLY A 106 -48.20 17.70 4.88
C GLY A 106 -49.69 17.66 5.07
N TYR A 107 -50.14 18.16 6.23
CA TYR A 107 -51.56 18.36 6.55
C TYR A 107 -51.79 19.86 6.79
N VAL A 108 -52.74 20.43 6.03
CA VAL A 108 -53.14 21.84 6.16
C VAL A 108 -54.44 21.86 6.89
N ASN A 109 -54.55 22.60 8.00
CA ASN A 109 -55.74 22.78 8.79
C ASN A 109 -56.12 24.26 8.84
N GLY A 110 -57.27 24.58 8.32
CA GLY A 110 -57.83 25.92 8.38
C GLY A 110 -57.27 26.93 7.36
N SER A 111 -57.70 28.19 7.48
CA SER A 111 -57.26 29.29 6.61
C SER A 111 -55.85 29.77 6.95
N SER A 112 -54.83 29.14 6.37
CA SER A 112 -53.47 29.66 6.44
C SER A 112 -53.24 30.64 5.27
N GLN A 113 -52.95 31.89 5.62
CA GLN A 113 -52.66 32.92 4.62
C GLN A 113 -51.30 32.76 3.92
N ASN A 114 -50.44 31.85 4.43
CA ASN A 114 -49.15 31.58 3.87
C ASN A 114 -48.81 30.09 3.94
N SER A 115 -49.40 29.28 3.09
CA SER A 115 -48.97 27.90 2.93
C SER A 115 -47.69 27.88 2.07
N PHE A 116 -46.54 27.81 2.76
CA PHE A 116 -45.27 27.61 2.09
C PHE A 116 -45.22 26.17 1.56
N THR A 117 -45.32 26.03 0.24
CA THR A 117 -45.07 24.77 -0.44
C THR A 117 -43.74 24.86 -1.18
N PRO A 118 -43.06 23.73 -1.44
CA PRO A 118 -41.83 23.73 -2.23
C PRO A 118 -41.97 24.27 -3.64
N ILE A 119 -43.24 24.43 -4.12
CA ILE A 119 -43.58 24.92 -5.47
C ILE A 119 -43.81 26.44 -5.47
N GLY A 120 -43.75 27.10 -4.34
CA GLY A 120 -43.99 28.53 -4.18
C GLY A 120 -45.26 28.85 -3.40
N ASN A 121 -45.68 30.11 -3.42
CA ASN A 121 -46.83 30.61 -2.67
C ASN A 121 -48.16 30.29 -3.45
N LEU A 122 -48.92 29.28 -3.01
CA LEU A 122 -50.14 28.84 -3.64
C LEU A 122 -51.37 29.71 -3.30
N GLY A 123 -51.19 30.88 -2.75
CA GLY A 123 -52.28 31.79 -2.39
C GLY A 123 -53.06 31.28 -1.16
N VAL A 124 -54.20 31.89 -0.88
CA VAL A 124 -55.10 31.53 0.22
C VAL A 124 -55.81 30.21 -0.11
N VAL A 125 -55.40 29.11 0.53
CA VAL A 125 -56.12 27.83 0.39
C VAL A 125 -56.99 27.65 1.64
N ASN A 126 -58.29 27.77 1.43
CA ASN A 126 -59.32 27.61 2.51
C ASN A 126 -59.71 26.13 2.69
N ASN A 127 -58.80 25.19 2.54
CA ASN A 127 -59.09 23.76 2.64
C ASN A 127 -58.29 23.09 3.72
N THR A 128 -58.98 22.29 4.54
CA THR A 128 -58.38 21.36 5.46
C THR A 128 -58.14 20.02 4.78
N GLY A 129 -56.90 19.54 4.72
CA GLY A 129 -56.59 18.27 4.07
C GLY A 129 -55.11 17.90 4.08
N ALA A 130 -54.87 16.62 3.78
CA ALA A 130 -53.54 16.13 3.57
C ALA A 130 -53.13 16.32 2.08
N PHE A 131 -51.88 16.67 1.84
CA PHE A 131 -51.31 16.73 0.50
C PHE A 131 -50.04 15.90 0.43
N PHE A 132 -49.79 15.32 -0.75
CA PHE A 132 -48.53 14.71 -1.13
C PHE A 132 -48.10 15.32 -2.47
N ALA A 133 -46.83 15.69 -2.54
CA ALA A 133 -46.24 16.19 -3.78
C ALA A 133 -44.97 15.41 -4.08
N LEU A 134 -44.83 14.95 -5.32
CA LEU A 134 -43.62 14.38 -5.88
C LEU A 134 -42.98 15.44 -6.77
N LEU A 135 -41.82 15.97 -6.31
CA LEU A 135 -41.13 17.02 -7.05
C LEU A 135 -39.83 16.46 -7.65
N PRO A 136 -39.73 16.38 -8.97
CA PRO A 136 -38.49 16.12 -9.63
C PRO A 136 -37.57 17.36 -9.48
N THR A 137 -36.41 17.19 -8.86
CA THR A 137 -35.37 18.20 -8.80
C THR A 137 -34.22 17.75 -9.67
N TYR A 138 -33.97 18.50 -10.75
CA TYR A 138 -32.87 18.17 -11.66
C TYR A 138 -32.17 19.44 -12.11
N ALA A 139 -30.90 19.59 -11.71
CA ALA A 139 -30.03 20.65 -12.19
C ALA A 139 -29.04 20.05 -13.19
N ILE A 140 -29.36 20.22 -14.50
CA ILE A 140 -28.47 19.72 -15.56
C ILE A 140 -27.30 20.69 -15.71
N ASN A 141 -26.15 20.28 -15.23
CA ASN A 141 -24.86 20.88 -15.58
C ASN A 141 -24.00 19.83 -16.27
N VAL A 142 -24.19 19.66 -17.58
CA VAL A 142 -23.53 18.61 -18.37
C VAL A 142 -22.00 18.71 -18.28
N PHE A 143 -21.47 19.91 -18.37
CA PHE A 143 -20.02 20.12 -18.33
C PHE A 143 -19.44 19.76 -16.96
N THR A 144 -20.01 20.29 -15.90
CA THR A 144 -19.55 19.98 -14.54
C THR A 144 -19.71 18.49 -14.20
N ASN A 145 -20.82 17.87 -14.58
CA ASN A 145 -21.01 16.44 -14.32
C ASN A 145 -20.01 15.58 -15.11
N TYR A 146 -19.68 15.97 -16.33
CA TYR A 146 -18.69 15.27 -17.14
C TYR A 146 -17.28 15.35 -16.54
N THR A 147 -16.82 16.57 -16.16
CA THR A 147 -15.50 16.76 -15.56
C THR A 147 -15.41 16.09 -14.19
N LEU A 148 -16.43 16.21 -13.34
CA LEU A 148 -16.49 15.51 -12.06
C LEU A 148 -16.44 13.99 -12.22
N GLN A 149 -17.10 13.43 -13.26
CA GLN A 149 -17.05 11.99 -13.51
C GLN A 149 -15.66 11.54 -13.96
N LYS A 150 -14.99 12.30 -14.82
CA LYS A 150 -13.59 12.03 -15.20
C LYS A 150 -12.66 12.12 -14.00
N GLN A 151 -12.74 13.20 -13.22
CA GLN A 151 -11.97 13.40 -12.00
C GLN A 151 -12.14 12.22 -11.03
N ALA A 152 -13.40 11.81 -10.78
CA ALA A 152 -13.70 10.67 -9.92
C ALA A 152 -13.16 9.35 -10.51
N GLY A 153 -13.15 9.20 -11.83
CA GLY A 153 -12.51 8.07 -12.52
C GLY A 153 -11.01 8.00 -12.26
N TYR A 154 -10.29 9.10 -12.44
CA TYR A 154 -8.85 9.16 -12.13
C TYR A 154 -8.55 8.95 -10.64
N ASN A 155 -9.43 9.38 -9.74
CA ASN A 155 -9.29 9.09 -8.31
C ASN A 155 -9.43 7.59 -8.01
N VAL A 156 -10.28 6.86 -8.73
CA VAL A 156 -10.37 5.38 -8.63
C VAL A 156 -9.08 4.74 -9.13
N ASP A 157 -8.53 5.20 -10.26
CA ASP A 157 -7.26 4.68 -10.79
C ASP A 157 -6.10 4.96 -9.83
N ALA A 158 -6.05 6.17 -9.25
CA ALA A 158 -5.08 6.52 -8.21
C ALA A 158 -5.21 5.63 -6.95
N ALA A 159 -6.44 5.33 -6.50
CA ALA A 159 -6.67 4.44 -5.37
C ALA A 159 -6.27 2.99 -5.67
N LYS A 160 -6.50 2.51 -6.90
CA LYS A 160 -6.04 1.20 -7.37
C LYS A 160 -4.52 1.09 -7.38
N ASN A 161 -3.84 2.11 -7.89
CA ASN A 161 -2.38 2.18 -7.89
C ASN A 161 -1.82 2.33 -6.48
N ALA A 162 -2.55 2.98 -5.56
CA ALA A 162 -2.21 3.02 -4.14
C ALA A 162 -2.28 1.63 -3.50
N GLU A 163 -3.32 0.84 -3.79
CA GLU A 163 -3.42 -0.57 -3.31
C GLU A 163 -2.24 -1.40 -3.82
N LEU A 164 -1.89 -1.32 -5.10
CA LEU A 164 -0.73 -2.02 -5.67
C LEU A 164 0.58 -1.60 -5.01
N SER A 165 0.74 -0.32 -4.70
CA SER A 165 1.91 0.20 -3.98
C SER A 165 2.02 -0.39 -2.57
N VAL A 166 0.90 -0.46 -1.84
CA VAL A 166 0.85 -1.08 -0.49
C VAL A 166 1.19 -2.57 -0.57
N ARG A 167 0.68 -3.30 -1.57
CA ARG A 167 1.02 -4.71 -1.78
C ARG A 167 2.52 -4.92 -1.98
N LEU A 168 3.16 -4.11 -2.83
CA LEU A 168 4.61 -4.17 -3.03
C LEU A 168 5.39 -3.85 -1.75
N ALA A 169 4.96 -2.86 -1.00
CA ALA A 169 5.57 -2.51 0.28
C ALA A 169 5.46 -3.66 1.29
N VAL A 170 4.30 -4.31 1.38
CA VAL A 170 4.10 -5.47 2.27
C VAL A 170 4.98 -6.65 1.85
N ILE A 171 5.10 -6.95 0.54
CA ILE A 171 6.01 -7.98 0.05
C ILE A 171 7.45 -7.69 0.51
N GLY A 172 7.92 -6.45 0.34
CA GLY A 172 9.25 -6.06 0.77
C GLY A 172 9.46 -6.16 2.28
N GLN A 173 8.49 -5.69 3.07
CA GLN A 173 8.53 -5.74 4.53
C GLN A 173 8.52 -7.18 5.06
N VAL A 174 7.63 -8.03 4.54
CA VAL A 174 7.54 -9.44 4.93
C VAL A 174 8.83 -10.18 4.57
N THR A 175 9.36 -9.96 3.37
CA THR A 175 10.63 -10.56 2.94
C THR A 175 11.79 -10.13 3.83
N GLY A 176 11.90 -8.82 4.10
CA GLY A 176 12.93 -8.29 5.00
C GLY A 176 12.82 -8.83 6.43
N ALA A 177 11.60 -8.89 6.98
CA ALA A 177 11.36 -9.45 8.31
C ALA A 177 11.66 -10.96 8.38
N TYR A 178 11.34 -11.72 7.32
CA TYR A 178 11.66 -13.14 7.21
C TYR A 178 13.18 -13.37 7.23
N PHE A 179 13.94 -12.67 6.42
CA PHE A 179 15.39 -12.82 6.40
C PHE A 179 16.05 -12.30 7.68
N ALA A 180 15.53 -11.23 8.28
CA ALA A 180 15.99 -10.78 9.59
C ALA A 180 15.75 -11.84 10.67
N ASN A 181 14.62 -12.54 10.64
CA ASN A 181 14.34 -13.65 11.54
C ASN A 181 15.33 -14.81 11.35
N LEU A 182 15.60 -15.23 10.11
CA LEU A 182 16.60 -16.27 9.81
C LEU A 182 18.00 -15.88 10.30
N ALA A 183 18.40 -14.63 10.11
CA ALA A 183 19.68 -14.11 10.59
C ALA A 183 19.77 -14.16 12.12
N GLN A 184 18.71 -13.79 12.84
CA GLN A 184 18.68 -13.85 14.30
C GLN A 184 18.69 -15.29 14.83
N ILE A 185 18.01 -16.24 14.17
CA ILE A 185 18.10 -17.67 14.49
C ILE A 185 19.56 -18.13 14.41
N ARG A 186 20.26 -17.77 13.33
CA ARG A 186 21.66 -18.16 13.14
C ARG A 186 22.58 -17.53 14.19
N LEU A 187 22.35 -16.28 14.57
CA LEU A 187 23.12 -15.62 15.63
C LEU A 187 22.91 -16.29 16.99
N VAL A 188 21.68 -16.69 17.32
CA VAL A 188 21.40 -17.43 18.56
C VAL A 188 22.10 -18.78 18.56
N GLU A 189 22.10 -19.51 17.43
CA GLU A 189 22.85 -20.77 17.28
C GLU A 189 24.35 -20.56 17.51
N GLN A 190 24.96 -19.59 16.83
CA GLN A 190 26.40 -19.29 16.92
C GLN A 190 26.81 -18.87 18.33
N PHE A 191 26.05 -17.99 18.99
CA PHE A 191 26.39 -17.59 20.37
C PHE A 191 26.15 -18.73 21.37
N THR A 192 25.20 -19.63 21.11
CA THR A 192 24.96 -20.82 21.93
C THR A 192 26.15 -21.77 21.80
N GLU A 193 26.60 -22.06 20.59
CA GLU A 193 27.77 -22.87 20.30
C GLU A 193 29.04 -22.29 20.96
N LEU A 194 29.31 -21.00 20.71
CA LEU A 194 30.46 -20.32 21.31
C LEU A 194 30.44 -20.31 22.85
N HIS A 195 29.25 -20.12 23.45
CA HIS A 195 29.12 -20.17 24.91
C HIS A 195 29.45 -21.57 25.45
N ASN A 196 29.03 -22.63 24.78
CA ASN A 196 29.31 -24.01 25.16
C ASN A 196 30.80 -24.34 24.99
N ASP A 197 31.43 -23.96 23.87
CA ASP A 197 32.85 -24.16 23.60
C ASP A 197 33.71 -23.48 24.65
N LEU A 198 33.38 -22.23 25.03
CA LEU A 198 34.08 -21.52 26.11
C LEU A 198 33.88 -22.21 27.48
N GLY A 199 32.71 -22.82 27.69
CA GLY A 199 32.48 -23.65 28.89
C GLY A 199 33.40 -24.87 28.96
N GLU A 200 33.53 -25.61 27.85
CA GLU A 200 34.45 -26.76 27.76
C GLU A 200 35.90 -26.34 27.94
N LEU A 201 36.33 -25.27 27.27
CA LEU A 201 37.70 -24.73 27.45
C LEU A 201 37.96 -24.32 28.89
N THR A 202 36.97 -23.71 29.54
CA THR A 202 37.09 -23.34 30.97
C THR A 202 37.25 -24.56 31.85
N ALA A 203 36.50 -25.63 31.60
CA ALA A 203 36.61 -26.89 32.36
C ALA A 203 37.97 -27.57 32.16
N ILE A 204 38.50 -27.57 30.94
CA ILE A 204 39.83 -28.10 30.63
C ILE A 204 40.90 -27.26 31.36
N SER A 205 40.85 -25.92 31.27
CA SER A 205 41.79 -25.02 31.94
C SER A 205 41.78 -25.21 33.46
N GLN A 206 40.60 -25.38 34.07
CA GLN A 206 40.47 -25.69 35.50
C GLN A 206 41.11 -27.03 35.88
N ALA A 207 40.96 -28.06 35.03
CA ALA A 207 41.57 -29.36 35.26
C ALA A 207 43.11 -29.29 35.13
N MET A 208 43.62 -28.45 34.25
CA MET A 208 45.07 -28.19 34.11
C MET A 208 45.60 -27.39 35.28
N ASP A 209 44.91 -26.37 35.75
CA ASP A 209 45.30 -25.59 36.92
C ASP A 209 45.41 -26.46 38.18
N LYS A 210 44.46 -27.34 38.43
CA LYS A 210 44.49 -28.29 39.53
C LYS A 210 45.72 -29.25 39.49
N ARG A 211 46.32 -29.43 38.31
CA ARG A 211 47.52 -30.25 38.10
C ARG A 211 48.79 -29.42 38.05
N GLY A 212 48.74 -28.12 38.29
CA GLY A 212 49.86 -27.19 38.22
C GLY A 212 50.35 -26.89 36.79
N LEU A 213 49.54 -27.21 35.76
CA LEU A 213 49.86 -27.04 34.33
C LEU A 213 49.26 -25.76 33.71
N ALA A 214 48.43 -25.05 34.44
CA ALA A 214 47.86 -23.75 34.06
C ALA A 214 47.88 -22.83 35.29
N ASN A 215 47.50 -21.55 35.10
CA ASN A 215 47.35 -20.59 36.19
C ASN A 215 45.86 -20.14 36.32
N GLN A 216 45.50 -19.71 37.52
CA GLN A 216 44.13 -19.25 37.82
C GLN A 216 43.70 -18.07 36.95
N LEU A 217 44.62 -17.21 36.52
CA LEU A 217 44.32 -16.07 35.65
C LEU A 217 43.72 -16.52 34.33
N SER A 218 44.28 -17.57 33.70
CA SER A 218 43.75 -18.13 32.44
C SER A 218 42.33 -18.68 32.60
N VAL A 219 42.03 -19.28 33.75
CA VAL A 219 40.66 -19.77 34.06
C VAL A 219 39.69 -18.60 34.20
N ASP A 220 40.11 -17.55 34.87
CA ASP A 220 39.23 -16.37 35.13
C ASP A 220 39.03 -15.54 33.86
N GLU A 221 40.01 -15.47 32.94
CA GLU A 221 39.86 -14.90 31.61
C GLU A 221 38.83 -15.65 30.77
N LEU A 222 38.88 -16.99 30.75
CA LEU A 222 37.91 -17.81 30.01
C LEU A 222 36.49 -17.66 30.57
N LYS A 223 36.34 -17.65 31.90
CA LYS A 223 35.06 -17.39 32.56
C LYS A 223 34.50 -15.99 32.19
N SER A 224 35.35 -14.98 32.20
CA SER A 224 34.96 -13.61 31.84
C SER A 224 34.48 -13.55 30.39
N LYS A 225 35.16 -14.21 29.45
CA LYS A 225 34.77 -14.34 28.06
C LYS A 225 33.43 -15.08 27.93
N GLN A 226 33.23 -16.18 28.64
CA GLN A 226 32.00 -16.95 28.66
C GLN A 226 30.82 -16.10 29.16
N GLN A 227 30.98 -15.29 30.21
CA GLN A 227 29.95 -14.38 30.72
C GLN A 227 29.62 -13.27 29.72
N LEU A 228 30.61 -12.73 29.00
CA LEU A 228 30.41 -11.75 27.95
C LEU A 228 29.54 -12.33 26.83
N VAL A 229 29.85 -13.55 26.37
CA VAL A 229 29.09 -14.26 25.33
C VAL A 229 27.70 -14.62 25.83
N ALA A 230 27.53 -14.96 27.12
CA ALA A 230 26.19 -15.18 27.69
C ALA A 230 25.31 -13.91 27.59
N GLY A 231 25.90 -12.73 27.84
CA GLY A 231 25.19 -11.45 27.64
C GLY A 231 24.80 -11.21 26.18
N GLN A 232 25.69 -11.51 25.24
CA GLN A 232 25.38 -11.40 23.78
C GLN A 232 24.31 -12.40 23.33
N LEU A 233 24.35 -13.63 23.86
CA LEU A 233 23.31 -14.64 23.61
C LEU A 233 21.94 -14.18 24.11
N ALA A 234 21.90 -13.60 25.31
CA ALA A 234 20.64 -13.06 25.85
C ALA A 234 20.08 -11.93 24.97
N LEU A 235 20.95 -11.05 24.48
CA LEU A 235 20.57 -9.99 23.54
C LEU A 235 20.09 -10.56 22.20
N ALA A 236 20.78 -11.54 21.64
CA ALA A 236 20.38 -12.20 20.39
C ALA A 236 19.02 -12.90 20.54
N LYS A 237 18.74 -13.59 21.65
CA LYS A 237 17.43 -14.17 21.95
C LYS A 237 16.32 -13.12 22.03
N LYS A 238 16.58 -11.98 22.69
CA LYS A 238 15.64 -10.85 22.71
C LYS A 238 15.35 -10.34 21.30
N ASN A 239 16.38 -10.14 20.49
CA ASN A 239 16.23 -9.66 19.11
C ASN A 239 15.48 -10.68 18.23
N LEU A 240 15.73 -11.98 18.43
CA LEU A 240 14.97 -13.03 17.76
C LEU A 240 13.47 -12.93 18.08
N THR A 241 13.11 -12.79 19.34
CA THR A 241 11.71 -12.60 19.73
C THR A 241 11.12 -11.34 19.09
N ALA A 242 11.87 -10.25 19.02
CA ALA A 242 11.41 -9.01 18.39
C ALA A 242 11.15 -9.19 16.88
N THR A 243 12.07 -9.86 16.15
CA THR A 243 11.90 -10.12 14.71
C THR A 243 10.75 -11.10 14.43
N GLN A 244 10.55 -12.11 15.27
CA GLN A 244 9.40 -13.02 15.19
C GLN A 244 8.08 -12.27 15.36
N ASN A 245 7.99 -11.42 16.37
CA ASN A 245 6.79 -10.62 16.59
C ASN A 245 6.53 -9.62 15.47
N ALA A 246 7.59 -9.00 14.92
CA ALA A 246 7.47 -8.11 13.76
C ALA A 246 6.92 -8.85 12.52
N LEU A 247 7.43 -10.06 12.25
CA LEU A 247 6.94 -10.88 11.16
C LEU A 247 5.46 -11.26 11.37
N ARG A 248 5.11 -11.71 12.58
CA ARG A 248 3.72 -12.06 12.90
C ARG A 248 2.76 -10.88 12.82
N TYR A 249 3.21 -9.68 13.22
CA TYR A 249 2.44 -8.46 13.03
C TYR A 249 2.11 -8.20 11.56
N LEU A 250 3.11 -8.34 10.67
CA LEU A 250 2.90 -8.19 9.22
C LEU A 250 1.91 -9.23 8.65
N LEU A 251 1.82 -10.40 9.26
CA LEU A 251 0.90 -11.47 8.88
C LEU A 251 -0.47 -11.36 9.57
N ASN A 252 -0.71 -10.31 10.38
CA ASN A 252 -1.89 -10.15 11.22
C ASN A 252 -2.13 -11.38 12.13
N GLN A 253 -1.06 -11.86 12.78
CA GLN A 253 -1.09 -12.99 13.69
C GLN A 253 -0.69 -12.56 15.11
N THR A 254 -1.17 -13.28 16.11
CA THR A 254 -0.75 -13.06 17.51
C THR A 254 0.74 -13.30 17.69
N PRO A 255 1.43 -12.58 18.61
CA PRO A 255 2.83 -12.80 18.93
C PRO A 255 3.15 -14.26 19.21
N GLY A 256 4.34 -14.70 18.84
CA GLY A 256 4.76 -16.08 19.05
C GLY A 256 5.93 -16.50 18.18
N GLU A 257 6.38 -17.72 18.38
CA GLU A 257 7.50 -18.32 17.67
C GLU A 257 7.17 -18.53 16.18
N VAL A 258 8.13 -18.23 15.32
CA VAL A 258 8.10 -18.57 13.88
C VAL A 258 9.15 -19.64 13.67
N LYS A 259 8.69 -20.86 13.42
CA LYS A 259 9.58 -21.97 13.08
C LYS A 259 10.00 -21.83 11.62
N SER A 260 11.30 -21.85 11.38
CA SER A 260 11.86 -21.93 10.03
C SER A 260 12.76 -23.14 9.91
N THR A 261 12.57 -23.91 8.84
CA THR A 261 13.43 -25.05 8.49
C THR A 261 14.59 -24.63 7.59
N ASN A 262 14.54 -23.43 7.02
CA ASN A 262 15.58 -22.93 6.12
C ASN A 262 16.72 -22.29 6.90
N LYS A 263 17.94 -22.53 6.39
CA LYS A 263 19.16 -21.92 6.96
C LYS A 263 19.54 -20.67 6.19
N PHE A 264 19.87 -19.61 6.90
CA PHE A 264 20.34 -18.35 6.32
C PHE A 264 21.48 -18.55 5.31
N ALA A 265 22.40 -19.47 5.58
CA ALA A 265 23.53 -19.79 4.70
C ALA A 265 23.16 -20.42 3.35
N ALA A 266 21.94 -20.93 3.19
CA ALA A 266 21.47 -21.54 1.95
C ALA A 266 20.94 -20.51 0.93
N ILE A 267 20.81 -19.25 1.32
CA ILE A 267 20.22 -18.19 0.49
C ILE A 267 21.28 -17.64 -0.46
N ASN A 268 21.03 -17.74 -1.76
CA ASN A 268 21.90 -17.15 -2.78
C ASN A 268 21.31 -15.82 -3.29
N PRO A 269 21.81 -14.66 -2.88
CA PRO A 269 21.29 -13.36 -3.29
C PRO A 269 21.63 -13.00 -4.75
N ASN A 270 22.59 -13.66 -5.38
CA ASN A 270 23.12 -13.28 -6.69
C ASN A 270 22.17 -13.55 -7.86
N GLN A 271 21.08 -14.28 -7.64
CA GLN A 271 20.11 -14.65 -8.68
C GLN A 271 18.85 -13.78 -8.67
N VAL A 272 18.70 -12.89 -7.71
CA VAL A 272 17.39 -12.27 -7.37
C VAL A 272 17.14 -10.97 -8.13
N ILE A 273 18.17 -10.17 -8.39
CA ILE A 273 18.02 -8.88 -9.06
C ILE A 273 18.55 -8.99 -10.49
N PRO A 274 17.67 -8.87 -11.51
CA PRO A 274 18.15 -8.79 -12.89
C PRO A 274 18.88 -7.46 -13.08
N GLY A 275 20.13 -7.54 -13.50
CA GLY A 275 21.01 -6.38 -13.69
C GLY A 275 20.59 -5.44 -14.85
N ASN A 276 19.61 -5.82 -15.64
CA ASN A 276 19.15 -5.10 -16.84
C ASN A 276 17.65 -4.73 -16.77
N LEU A 277 17.17 -4.23 -15.64
CA LEU A 277 15.86 -3.61 -15.62
C LEU A 277 15.92 -2.32 -16.46
N PRO A 278 15.15 -2.18 -17.56
CA PRO A 278 15.13 -0.94 -18.31
C PRO A 278 14.58 0.19 -17.43
N VAL A 279 15.09 1.40 -17.62
CA VAL A 279 14.63 2.57 -16.84
C VAL A 279 13.12 2.83 -17.04
N SER A 280 12.55 2.39 -18.16
CA SER A 280 11.10 2.40 -18.42
C SER A 280 10.26 1.68 -17.35
N VAL A 281 10.85 0.75 -16.59
CA VAL A 281 10.22 0.09 -15.45
C VAL A 281 9.83 1.09 -14.35
N LEU A 282 10.56 2.20 -14.22
CA LEU A 282 10.21 3.26 -13.26
C LEU A 282 8.86 3.90 -13.59
N ALA A 283 8.51 4.03 -14.88
CA ALA A 283 7.21 4.55 -15.29
C ALA A 283 6.04 3.60 -14.93
N GLY A 284 6.31 2.31 -14.77
CA GLY A 284 5.35 1.28 -14.33
C GLY A 284 5.25 1.12 -12.82
N ARG A 285 5.94 1.94 -12.02
CA ARG A 285 5.83 1.89 -10.55
C ARG A 285 4.47 2.38 -10.10
N PRO A 286 3.78 1.64 -9.20
CA PRO A 286 2.44 2.04 -8.76
C PRO A 286 2.38 3.39 -8.03
N ASP A 287 3.44 3.78 -7.32
CA ASP A 287 3.52 5.09 -6.67
C ASP A 287 3.62 6.24 -7.69
N VAL A 288 4.35 6.04 -8.79
CA VAL A 288 4.44 7.00 -9.90
C VAL A 288 3.10 7.08 -10.66
N MET A 289 2.49 5.92 -10.98
CA MET A 289 1.18 5.86 -11.63
C MET A 289 0.10 6.52 -10.78
N LYS A 290 0.10 6.30 -9.46
CA LYS A 290 -0.79 6.99 -8.53
C LYS A 290 -0.65 8.50 -8.61
N ALA A 291 0.58 9.01 -8.58
CA ALA A 291 0.85 10.46 -8.66
C ALA A 291 0.41 11.04 -10.01
N GLU A 292 0.62 10.30 -11.10
CA GLU A 292 0.15 10.67 -12.44
C GLU A 292 -1.38 10.76 -12.50
N ASP A 293 -2.10 9.76 -11.94
CA ASP A 293 -3.56 9.77 -11.93
C ASP A 293 -4.12 10.87 -11.01
N GLN A 294 -3.47 11.19 -9.90
CA GLN A 294 -3.82 12.35 -9.08
C GLN A 294 -3.64 13.67 -9.83
N LEU A 295 -2.58 13.79 -10.63
CA LEU A 295 -2.35 14.96 -11.47
C LEU A 295 -3.44 15.08 -12.55
N LYS A 296 -3.81 13.98 -13.21
CA LYS A 296 -4.93 13.95 -14.16
C LYS A 296 -6.25 14.35 -13.49
N ALA A 297 -6.52 13.83 -12.29
CA ALA A 297 -7.70 14.20 -11.53
C ALA A 297 -7.74 15.69 -11.16
N ALA A 298 -6.60 16.30 -10.90
CA ALA A 298 -6.51 17.71 -10.59
C ALA A 298 -6.61 18.62 -11.84
N ASN A 299 -6.32 18.07 -13.01
CA ASN A 299 -6.38 18.79 -14.29
C ASN A 299 -7.82 18.88 -14.85
N GLU A 300 -8.72 17.97 -14.47
CA GLU A 300 -10.14 18.00 -14.88
C GLU A 300 -10.94 19.03 -14.11
#